data_92cd3ecfa7f2a79d88771c8fc5a6d18a
#
_entry.id   92cd3ecfa7f2a79d88771c8fc5a6d18a
#
_cell.length_a   1.000
_cell.length_b   1.000
_cell.length_c   1.000
_cell.angle_alpha   90.00
_cell.angle_beta   90.00
_cell.angle_gamma   90.00
#
_symmetry.space_group_name_H-M   'P 1'
#
loop_
_entity.id
_entity.type
_entity.pdbx_description
1 polymer ?
#
loop_
_entity_poly.entity_id
_entity_poly.type
_entity_poly.pdbx_seq_one_letter_code
_entity_poly.pdbx_strand_id
1 'polypeptide(L)'
;MTVRPGTDTSTATMPSQLVWYARCPTLTAMGLLANRGALQREFLREPINLVSVRENSTPSVRQGYLDHSLPNLIREGDAATALWSYGLNQRSRLLAVGHTWHTVLVVASGRSGIGRLNDLKGRTLALPREAGAFSPARVRSLRAWETILDTVGLRASDIEFHNIVADHPSTPFGDIARREIEAVLSGQADAGLLFGAKGLELARAAGLKVIHSFTPEVIRNDPALSGLVELRTLTVDYPFLEANEAVVARLLRQLTSAADWAAQFPKEALNHIALEGKVEVADAAQAYGPLINAGAALGAEDWRLRDLQVLLDWLKLRHAVDDSLNLTPWQRTDVLNIFAQPTDIKEKYKRLNVVA
;
A
#
# COMPACT_ATOMS: atom_id res chain seq x y z
N MET A 1 -26.78 -49.64 43.06
CA MET A 1 -26.14 -48.37 42.74
C MET A 1 -25.59 -48.44 41.30
N THR A 2 -26.33 -47.94 40.33
CA THR A 2 -26.00 -47.98 38.93
C THR A 2 -25.41 -46.61 38.58
N VAL A 3 -24.13 -46.60 38.30
CA VAL A 3 -23.40 -45.39 37.79
C VAL A 3 -23.77 -45.18 36.31
N ARG A 4 -24.39 -44.05 35.98
CA ARG A 4 -24.63 -43.63 34.62
C ARG A 4 -23.32 -43.07 34.05
N PRO A 5 -22.90 -43.42 32.81
CA PRO A 5 -21.77 -42.77 32.15
C PRO A 5 -22.17 -41.35 31.77
N GLY A 6 -21.37 -40.38 32.20
CA GLY A 6 -21.47 -38.99 31.76
C GLY A 6 -21.18 -38.90 30.27
N THR A 7 -22.08 -38.27 29.51
CA THR A 7 -21.88 -37.88 28.13
C THR A 7 -20.91 -36.71 28.14
N ASP A 8 -19.65 -37.00 27.85
CA ASP A 8 -18.63 -36.01 27.58
C ASP A 8 -18.92 -35.39 26.17
N THR A 9 -19.68 -34.31 26.15
CA THR A 9 -19.85 -33.49 24.94
C THR A 9 -18.60 -32.64 24.75
N SER A 10 -17.52 -33.28 24.28
CA SER A 10 -16.41 -32.58 23.70
C SER A 10 -16.94 -31.79 22.50
N THR A 11 -17.18 -30.52 22.70
CA THR A 11 -17.38 -29.56 21.59
C THR A 11 -16.08 -29.51 20.81
N ALA A 12 -15.99 -30.33 19.75
CA ALA A 12 -14.92 -30.26 18.80
C ALA A 12 -14.93 -28.82 18.23
N THR A 13 -14.00 -28.02 18.70
CA THR A 13 -13.75 -26.66 18.12
C THR A 13 -13.39 -26.86 16.67
N MET A 14 -14.24 -26.39 15.75
CA MET A 14 -13.95 -26.40 14.33
C MET A 14 -12.59 -25.72 14.13
N PRO A 15 -11.68 -26.31 13.33
CA PRO A 15 -10.39 -25.68 13.09
C PRO A 15 -10.60 -24.29 12.48
N SER A 16 -10.02 -23.26 13.11
CA SER A 16 -10.15 -21.89 12.61
C SER A 16 -9.39 -21.73 11.29
N GLN A 17 -10.07 -21.18 10.27
CA GLN A 17 -9.45 -20.86 9.01
C GLN A 17 -8.51 -19.67 9.18
N LEU A 18 -7.22 -19.87 8.91
CA LEU A 18 -6.23 -18.80 8.93
C LEU A 18 -6.36 -17.94 7.67
N VAL A 19 -6.56 -16.65 7.87
CA VAL A 19 -6.59 -15.63 6.80
C VAL A 19 -5.56 -14.57 7.09
N TRP A 20 -4.63 -14.40 6.20
CA TRP A 20 -3.62 -13.37 6.28
C TRP A 20 -4.14 -12.06 5.71
N TYR A 21 -3.89 -10.95 6.42
CA TYR A 21 -4.09 -9.63 5.85
C TYR A 21 -2.80 -8.81 5.90
N ALA A 22 -2.61 -7.99 4.88
CA ALA A 22 -1.43 -7.15 4.77
C ALA A 22 -1.81 -5.71 4.39
N ARG A 23 -1.06 -4.76 4.94
CA ARG A 23 -1.22 -3.33 4.76
C ARG A 23 0.12 -2.61 4.77
N CYS A 24 0.20 -1.48 4.06
CA CYS A 24 1.36 -0.59 4.13
C CYS A 24 1.39 0.24 5.43
N PRO A 25 2.56 0.68 5.89
CA PRO A 25 2.70 1.56 7.05
C PRO A 25 2.35 3.04 6.71
N THR A 26 1.35 3.23 5.88
CA THR A 26 0.84 4.51 5.39
C THR A 26 -0.68 4.55 5.54
N LEU A 27 -1.32 5.60 5.04
CA LEU A 27 -2.78 5.66 4.98
C LEU A 27 -3.35 4.56 4.07
N THR A 28 -4.05 3.59 4.66
CA THR A 28 -4.76 2.51 3.98
C THR A 28 -6.11 2.26 4.64
N ALA A 29 -7.11 1.78 3.89
CA ALA A 29 -8.39 1.34 4.45
C ALA A 29 -8.18 0.20 5.45
N MET A 30 -7.35 -0.79 5.08
CA MET A 30 -6.99 -1.93 5.93
C MET A 30 -6.33 -1.49 7.24
N GLY A 31 -5.41 -0.51 7.19
CA GLY A 31 -4.74 0.05 8.37
C GLY A 31 -5.73 0.72 9.32
N LEU A 32 -6.64 1.55 8.81
CA LEU A 32 -7.68 2.18 9.61
C LEU A 32 -8.57 1.16 10.31
N LEU A 33 -9.05 0.14 9.59
CA LEU A 33 -9.91 -0.89 10.15
C LEU A 33 -9.19 -1.79 11.17
N ALA A 34 -7.93 -2.15 10.90
CA ALA A 34 -7.12 -2.96 11.79
C ALA A 34 -6.89 -2.23 13.13
N ASN A 35 -6.44 -0.97 13.06
CA ASN A 35 -6.18 -0.17 14.26
C ASN A 35 -7.44 0.15 15.08
N ARG A 36 -8.61 0.20 14.45
CA ARG A 36 -9.91 0.30 15.12
C ARG A 36 -10.41 -1.02 15.70
N GLY A 37 -9.76 -2.15 15.42
CA GLY A 37 -10.24 -3.49 15.74
C GLY A 37 -11.51 -3.89 14.98
N ALA A 38 -11.86 -3.20 13.89
CA ALA A 38 -13.08 -3.47 13.13
C ALA A 38 -13.01 -4.80 12.39
N LEU A 39 -11.83 -5.15 11.86
CA LEU A 39 -11.60 -6.42 11.19
C LEU A 39 -11.82 -7.60 12.13
N GLN A 40 -11.26 -7.56 13.34
CA GLN A 40 -11.39 -8.61 14.32
C GLN A 40 -12.84 -8.73 14.80
N ARG A 41 -13.54 -7.62 15.02
CA ARG A 41 -14.96 -7.63 15.45
C ARG A 41 -15.87 -8.23 14.38
N GLU A 42 -15.61 -8.02 13.09
CA GLU A 42 -16.41 -8.55 11.99
C GLU A 42 -16.47 -10.08 12.01
N PHE A 43 -15.36 -10.73 12.34
CA PHE A 43 -15.23 -12.19 12.30
C PHE A 43 -15.15 -12.86 13.70
N LEU A 44 -15.41 -12.12 14.77
CA LEU A 44 -15.24 -12.61 16.16
C LEU A 44 -16.03 -13.89 16.48
N ARG A 45 -17.16 -14.11 15.82
CA ARG A 45 -18.07 -15.25 16.08
C ARG A 45 -17.90 -16.38 15.06
N GLU A 46 -16.92 -16.30 14.20
CA GLU A 46 -16.66 -17.28 13.15
C GLU A 46 -15.33 -18.00 13.38
N PRO A 47 -15.17 -19.21 12.84
CA PRO A 47 -13.92 -19.94 12.91
C PRO A 47 -12.89 -19.36 11.92
N ILE A 48 -12.74 -18.03 11.90
CA ILE A 48 -11.81 -17.28 11.05
C ILE A 48 -10.81 -16.57 11.97
N ASN A 49 -9.52 -16.85 11.75
CA ASN A 49 -8.42 -16.19 12.44
C ASN A 49 -7.72 -15.22 11.47
N LEU A 50 -7.98 -13.93 11.63
CA LEU A 50 -7.33 -12.86 10.86
C LEU A 50 -5.98 -12.52 11.49
N VAL A 51 -4.89 -12.79 10.77
CA VAL A 51 -3.52 -12.55 11.22
C VAL A 51 -2.83 -11.53 10.32
N SER A 52 -2.21 -10.54 10.94
CA SER A 52 -1.45 -9.53 10.23
C SER A 52 -0.09 -10.07 9.80
N VAL A 53 0.23 -9.90 8.51
CA VAL A 53 1.58 -10.19 7.97
C VAL A 53 2.62 -9.25 8.59
N ARG A 54 2.24 -8.00 8.86
CA ARG A 54 3.15 -6.97 9.36
C ARG A 54 3.71 -7.30 10.74
N GLU A 55 2.90 -7.87 11.61
CA GLU A 55 3.30 -8.27 12.96
C GLU A 55 4.00 -9.64 12.98
N ASN A 56 4.12 -10.30 11.84
CA ASN A 56 4.82 -11.59 11.74
C ASN A 56 6.28 -11.39 11.33
N SER A 57 7.19 -12.02 12.08
CA SER A 57 8.64 -11.93 11.82
C SER A 57 9.19 -13.06 10.95
N THR A 58 8.38 -14.07 10.64
CA THR A 58 8.80 -15.26 9.88
C THR A 58 9.19 -14.87 8.43
N PRO A 59 10.41 -15.18 7.98
CA PRO A 59 10.88 -14.78 6.64
C PRO A 59 10.01 -15.31 5.49
N SER A 60 9.52 -16.55 5.58
CA SER A 60 8.64 -17.14 4.55
C SER A 60 7.29 -16.42 4.44
N VAL A 61 6.73 -15.92 5.55
CA VAL A 61 5.50 -15.12 5.54
C VAL A 61 5.76 -13.77 4.84
N ARG A 62 6.90 -13.15 5.10
CA ARG A 62 7.27 -11.88 4.45
C ARG A 62 7.54 -12.07 2.96
N GLN A 63 8.22 -13.15 2.56
CA GLN A 63 8.41 -13.47 1.15
C GLN A 63 7.06 -13.73 0.46
N GLY A 64 6.21 -14.55 1.07
CA GLY A 64 4.88 -14.85 0.55
C GLY A 64 3.95 -13.64 0.46
N TYR A 65 4.20 -12.59 1.27
CA TYR A 65 3.56 -11.28 1.10
C TYR A 65 4.03 -10.56 -0.18
N LEU A 66 5.34 -10.54 -0.45
CA LEU A 66 5.89 -9.83 -1.60
C LEU A 66 5.43 -10.44 -2.93
N ASP A 67 5.59 -11.75 -3.09
CA ASP A 67 5.28 -12.48 -4.32
C ASP A 67 3.85 -13.00 -4.39
N HIS A 68 3.02 -12.72 -3.38
CA HIS A 68 1.63 -13.19 -3.22
C HIS A 68 1.50 -14.72 -3.22
N SER A 69 2.52 -15.45 -2.78
CA SER A 69 2.47 -16.91 -2.67
C SER A 69 1.88 -17.40 -1.34
N LEU A 70 1.68 -16.51 -0.36
CA LEU A 70 1.08 -16.83 0.93
C LEU A 70 -0.39 -17.21 0.75
N PRO A 71 -0.81 -18.43 1.13
CA PRO A 71 -2.20 -18.86 1.00
C PRO A 71 -3.16 -17.99 1.83
N ASN A 72 -4.38 -17.80 1.34
CA ASN A 72 -5.43 -17.01 1.99
C ASN A 72 -5.01 -15.55 2.30
N LEU A 73 -4.12 -14.98 1.49
CA LEU A 73 -3.67 -13.60 1.64
C LEU A 73 -4.67 -12.62 1.04
N ILE A 74 -5.03 -11.60 1.83
CA ILE A 74 -5.68 -10.38 1.35
C ILE A 74 -4.72 -9.23 1.59
N ARG A 75 -4.33 -8.53 0.52
CA ARG A 75 -3.29 -7.50 0.59
C ARG A 75 -3.79 -6.16 0.06
N GLU A 76 -3.78 -5.14 0.91
CA GLU A 76 -3.78 -3.76 0.48
C GLU A 76 -2.35 -3.24 0.50
N GLY A 77 -1.81 -2.92 -0.68
CA GLY A 77 -0.41 -2.55 -0.80
C GLY A 77 -0.07 -1.87 -2.11
N ASP A 78 1.22 -1.59 -2.29
CA ASP A 78 1.78 -0.95 -3.47
C ASP A 78 1.37 -1.67 -4.76
N ALA A 79 0.88 -0.89 -5.73
CA ALA A 79 0.36 -1.43 -6.98
C ALA A 79 1.46 -2.02 -7.88
N ALA A 80 2.67 -1.44 -7.89
CA ALA A 80 3.76 -1.97 -8.70
C ALA A 80 4.21 -3.35 -8.21
N THR A 81 4.27 -3.53 -6.87
CA THR A 81 4.54 -4.85 -6.26
C THR A 81 3.44 -5.86 -6.62
N ALA A 82 2.18 -5.42 -6.65
CA ALA A 82 1.07 -6.29 -6.99
C ALA A 82 1.09 -6.73 -8.46
N LEU A 83 1.39 -5.81 -9.38
CA LEU A 83 1.56 -6.09 -10.80
C LEU A 83 2.72 -7.05 -11.04
N TRP A 84 3.86 -6.80 -10.42
CA TRP A 84 5.01 -7.70 -10.51
C TRP A 84 4.69 -9.11 -10.00
N SER A 85 4.11 -9.22 -8.82
CA SER A 85 3.78 -10.52 -8.23
C SER A 85 2.72 -11.28 -9.03
N TYR A 86 1.76 -10.58 -9.63
CA TYR A 86 0.79 -11.19 -10.53
C TYR A 86 1.45 -11.69 -11.81
N GLY A 87 2.36 -10.92 -12.40
CA GLY A 87 3.16 -11.38 -13.55
C GLY A 87 3.98 -12.63 -13.26
N LEU A 88 4.47 -12.76 -12.02
CA LEU A 88 5.29 -13.89 -11.61
C LEU A 88 4.51 -15.22 -11.51
N ASN A 89 3.29 -15.22 -10.96
CA ASN A 89 2.61 -16.46 -10.59
C ASN A 89 1.10 -16.49 -10.86
N GLN A 90 0.48 -15.37 -11.26
CA GLN A 90 -0.95 -15.22 -11.54
C GLN A 90 -1.90 -15.67 -10.41
N ARG A 91 -1.38 -15.78 -9.18
CA ARG A 91 -2.08 -16.34 -8.04
C ARG A 91 -3.11 -15.39 -7.43
N SER A 92 -2.91 -14.09 -7.57
CA SER A 92 -3.82 -13.09 -7.00
C SER A 92 -4.94 -12.68 -7.96
N ARG A 93 -5.98 -12.04 -7.39
CA ARG A 93 -6.99 -11.29 -8.15
C ARG A 93 -7.11 -9.88 -7.59
N LEU A 94 -7.30 -8.92 -8.50
CA LEU A 94 -7.52 -7.51 -8.18
C LEU A 94 -8.98 -7.28 -7.81
N LEU A 95 -9.22 -6.75 -6.64
CA LEU A 95 -10.54 -6.40 -6.15
C LEU A 95 -10.83 -4.90 -6.25
N ALA A 96 -9.83 -4.06 -5.95
CA ALA A 96 -9.98 -2.60 -5.97
C ALA A 96 -8.64 -1.89 -6.14
N VAL A 97 -8.70 -0.62 -6.52
CA VAL A 97 -7.57 0.30 -6.61
C VAL A 97 -7.78 1.47 -5.65
N GLY A 98 -6.74 1.84 -4.93
CA GLY A 98 -6.68 3.01 -4.06
C GLY A 98 -5.64 4.02 -4.54
N HIS A 99 -5.88 5.30 -4.25
CA HIS A 99 -4.95 6.39 -4.51
C HIS A 99 -4.62 7.06 -3.19
N THR A 100 -3.35 7.22 -2.88
CA THR A 100 -2.94 8.01 -1.72
C THR A 100 -2.13 9.20 -2.20
N TRP A 101 -2.63 10.38 -1.88
CA TRP A 101 -1.92 11.63 -2.04
C TRP A 101 -1.26 11.98 -0.71
N HIS A 102 0.04 12.12 -0.74
CA HIS A 102 0.81 12.48 0.44
C HIS A 102 1.92 13.45 0.06
N THR A 103 2.44 14.19 1.04
CA THR A 103 3.55 15.09 0.83
C THR A 103 4.78 14.35 0.28
N VAL A 104 5.38 14.90 -0.78
CA VAL A 104 6.67 14.47 -1.32
C VAL A 104 7.68 15.61 -1.17
N LEU A 105 8.80 15.32 -0.52
CA LEU A 105 9.86 16.29 -0.29
C LEU A 105 11.06 16.01 -1.18
N VAL A 106 11.54 17.04 -1.86
CA VAL A 106 12.89 17.07 -2.43
C VAL A 106 13.80 17.69 -1.38
N VAL A 107 14.81 16.94 -0.94
CA VAL A 107 15.71 17.36 0.13
C VAL A 107 17.16 17.36 -0.34
N ALA A 108 17.99 18.22 0.25
CA ALA A 108 19.41 18.28 0.02
C ALA A 108 20.16 18.62 1.30
N SER A 109 21.48 18.43 1.32
CA SER A 109 22.30 18.94 2.42
C SER A 109 22.38 20.46 2.38
N GLY A 110 22.52 21.11 3.53
CA GLY A 110 22.72 22.57 3.59
C GLY A 110 23.95 23.07 2.82
N ARG A 111 24.90 22.17 2.48
CA ARG A 111 26.15 22.48 1.77
C ARG A 111 26.07 22.23 0.27
N SER A 112 25.01 21.66 -0.25
CA SER A 112 24.86 21.23 -1.67
C SER A 112 24.84 22.40 -2.66
N GLY A 113 24.53 23.62 -2.21
CA GLY A 113 24.30 24.77 -3.10
C GLY A 113 22.97 24.72 -3.86
N ILE A 114 22.16 23.65 -3.69
CA ILE A 114 20.84 23.50 -4.33
C ILE A 114 19.83 24.36 -3.58
N GLY A 115 19.13 25.26 -4.31
CA GLY A 115 18.10 26.13 -3.76
C GLY A 115 16.71 25.92 -4.35
N ARG A 116 16.63 25.34 -5.53
CA ARG A 116 15.39 25.12 -6.30
C ARG A 116 15.54 23.92 -7.22
N LEU A 117 14.44 23.40 -7.78
CA LEU A 117 14.43 22.20 -8.62
C LEU A 117 15.31 22.32 -9.88
N ASN A 118 15.41 23.52 -10.49
CA ASN A 118 16.28 23.73 -11.65
C ASN A 118 17.78 23.51 -11.36
N ASP A 119 18.19 23.63 -10.09
CA ASP A 119 19.57 23.42 -9.67
C ASP A 119 19.97 21.93 -9.62
N LEU A 120 19.01 21.03 -9.87
CA LEU A 120 19.24 19.58 -9.98
C LEU A 120 20.00 19.18 -11.25
N LYS A 121 20.07 20.05 -12.26
CA LYS A 121 20.84 19.77 -13.49
C LYS A 121 22.31 19.49 -13.18
N GLY A 122 22.83 18.36 -13.69
CA GLY A 122 24.20 17.90 -13.48
C GLY A 122 24.46 17.37 -12.05
N ARG A 123 23.42 17.10 -11.28
CA ARG A 123 23.54 16.61 -9.89
C ARG A 123 23.37 15.11 -9.81
N THR A 124 23.90 14.55 -8.70
CA THR A 124 23.73 13.14 -8.32
C THR A 124 22.55 13.00 -7.38
N LEU A 125 21.54 12.24 -7.77
CA LEU A 125 20.30 12.03 -7.02
C LEU A 125 20.30 10.65 -6.35
N ALA A 126 19.84 10.57 -5.11
CA ALA A 126 19.68 9.31 -4.40
C ALA A 126 18.55 8.49 -5.06
N LEU A 127 18.81 7.20 -5.31
CA LEU A 127 17.83 6.28 -5.87
C LEU A 127 17.91 4.92 -5.15
N PRO A 128 16.87 4.48 -4.43
CA PRO A 128 16.86 3.19 -3.76
C PRO A 128 17.08 2.01 -4.72
N ARG A 129 17.75 0.97 -4.21
CA ARG A 129 17.93 -0.31 -4.86
C ARG A 129 17.90 -1.41 -3.83
N GLU A 130 16.75 -2.03 -3.64
CA GLU A 130 16.62 -3.20 -2.80
C GLU A 130 17.22 -4.43 -3.49
N ALA A 131 17.77 -5.33 -2.70
CA ALA A 131 18.20 -6.63 -3.21
C ALA A 131 17.00 -7.47 -3.65
N GLY A 132 17.19 -8.28 -4.71
CA GLY A 132 16.16 -9.18 -5.24
C GLY A 132 15.70 -8.82 -6.65
N ALA A 133 14.71 -9.56 -7.13
CA ALA A 133 14.21 -9.45 -8.50
C ALA A 133 13.37 -8.19 -8.75
N PHE A 134 12.83 -7.57 -7.69
CA PHE A 134 11.99 -6.38 -7.76
C PHE A 134 12.26 -5.45 -6.58
N SER A 135 12.29 -4.16 -6.84
CA SER A 135 12.56 -3.10 -5.86
C SER A 135 11.43 -2.07 -5.84
N PRO A 136 10.42 -2.21 -4.96
CA PRO A 136 9.29 -1.29 -4.86
C PRO A 136 9.71 0.16 -4.57
N ALA A 137 10.69 0.35 -3.66
CA ALA A 137 11.17 1.68 -3.34
C ALA A 137 11.83 2.36 -4.55
N ARG A 138 12.59 1.59 -5.37
CA ARG A 138 13.18 2.10 -6.62
C ARG A 138 12.11 2.54 -7.61
N VAL A 139 11.11 1.71 -7.83
CA VAL A 139 9.99 2.03 -8.75
C VAL A 139 9.34 3.34 -8.34
N ARG A 140 8.99 3.48 -7.07
CA ARG A 140 8.36 4.69 -6.55
C ARG A 140 9.26 5.93 -6.71
N SER A 141 10.53 5.84 -6.28
CA SER A 141 11.45 6.98 -6.34
C SER A 141 11.82 7.35 -7.77
N LEU A 142 11.97 6.38 -8.67
CA LEU A 142 12.26 6.66 -10.08
C LEU A 142 11.11 7.38 -10.78
N ARG A 143 9.85 6.90 -10.59
CA ARG A 143 8.67 7.59 -11.11
C ARG A 143 8.55 9.02 -10.57
N ALA A 144 8.78 9.18 -9.27
CA ALA A 144 8.75 10.49 -8.65
C ALA A 144 9.83 11.42 -9.21
N TRP A 145 11.08 10.95 -9.35
CA TRP A 145 12.15 11.74 -9.95
C TRP A 145 11.84 12.15 -11.39
N GLU A 146 11.41 11.23 -12.25
CA GLU A 146 11.02 11.55 -13.62
C GLU A 146 9.95 12.63 -13.66
N THR A 147 8.89 12.47 -12.85
CA THR A 147 7.82 13.46 -12.75
C THR A 147 8.33 14.83 -12.28
N ILE A 148 9.18 14.87 -11.26
CA ILE A 148 9.72 16.12 -10.71
C ILE A 148 10.64 16.82 -11.74
N LEU A 149 11.50 16.06 -12.38
CA LEU A 149 12.42 16.59 -13.41
C LEU A 149 11.65 17.19 -14.59
N ASP A 150 10.56 16.51 -15.02
CA ASP A 150 9.70 17.01 -16.10
C ASP A 150 9.06 18.36 -15.76
N THR A 151 8.72 18.63 -14.49
CA THR A 151 8.14 19.94 -14.08
C THR A 151 9.08 21.11 -14.32
N VAL A 152 10.38 20.87 -14.44
CA VAL A 152 11.42 21.91 -14.68
C VAL A 152 12.15 21.72 -16.01
N GLY A 153 11.61 20.86 -16.89
CA GLY A 153 12.17 20.63 -18.23
C GLY A 153 13.50 19.86 -18.24
N LEU A 154 13.80 19.13 -17.16
CA LEU A 154 14.96 18.25 -17.06
C LEU A 154 14.57 16.80 -17.40
N ARG A 155 15.55 16.04 -17.87
CA ARG A 155 15.41 14.59 -18.18
C ARG A 155 16.38 13.77 -17.33
N ALA A 156 16.17 12.48 -17.28
CA ALA A 156 17.07 11.54 -16.60
C ALA A 156 18.53 11.62 -17.13
N SER A 157 18.72 12.04 -18.39
CA SER A 157 20.06 12.28 -18.97
C SER A 157 20.76 13.54 -18.46
N ASP A 158 20.03 14.44 -17.79
CA ASP A 158 20.59 15.68 -17.23
C ASP A 158 21.10 15.51 -15.78
N ILE A 159 20.98 14.30 -15.20
CA ILE A 159 21.37 13.99 -13.81
C ILE A 159 22.08 12.64 -13.74
N GLU A 160 22.69 12.37 -12.60
CA GLU A 160 23.20 11.03 -12.27
C GLU A 160 22.43 10.42 -11.11
N PHE A 161 22.33 9.08 -11.05
CA PHE A 161 21.74 8.38 -9.92
C PHE A 161 22.80 7.66 -9.07
N HIS A 162 22.83 7.97 -7.77
CA HIS A 162 23.54 7.17 -6.78
C HIS A 162 22.63 6.10 -6.20
N ASN A 163 22.99 4.81 -6.38
CA ASN A 163 22.18 3.71 -5.90
C ASN A 163 22.33 3.51 -4.38
N ILE A 164 21.24 3.64 -3.67
CA ILE A 164 21.17 3.37 -2.22
C ILE A 164 20.79 1.90 -2.02
N VAL A 165 21.81 1.08 -1.77
CA VAL A 165 21.61 -0.38 -1.66
C VAL A 165 20.97 -0.73 -0.32
N ALA A 166 19.89 -1.52 -0.35
CA ALA A 166 19.26 -2.17 0.79
C ALA A 166 19.38 -3.68 0.66
N ASP A 167 19.83 -4.34 1.72
CA ASP A 167 20.27 -5.76 1.67
C ASP A 167 19.12 -6.76 1.55
N HIS A 168 17.88 -6.32 1.75
CA HIS A 168 16.70 -7.18 1.69
C HIS A 168 15.51 -6.50 0.99
N PRO A 169 14.74 -7.20 0.13
CA PRO A 169 13.60 -6.63 -0.59
C PRO A 169 12.44 -6.22 0.34
N SER A 170 12.43 -6.69 1.57
CA SER A 170 11.46 -6.26 2.61
C SER A 170 12.07 -5.32 3.63
N THR A 171 13.16 -4.62 3.29
CA THR A 171 13.73 -3.57 4.16
C THR A 171 12.64 -2.54 4.49
N PRO A 172 12.40 -2.24 5.78
CA PRO A 172 11.39 -1.26 6.15
C PRO A 172 11.62 0.08 5.46
N PHE A 173 10.55 0.69 4.96
CA PHE A 173 10.63 1.96 4.23
C PHE A 173 11.40 3.06 5.00
N GLY A 174 11.23 3.13 6.32
CA GLY A 174 11.96 4.08 7.16
C GLY A 174 13.47 3.86 7.16
N ASP A 175 13.95 2.63 6.99
CA ASP A 175 15.38 2.33 6.95
C ASP A 175 15.98 2.69 5.59
N ILE A 176 15.23 2.51 4.49
CA ILE A 176 15.63 2.98 3.16
C ILE A 176 15.75 4.50 3.17
N ALA A 177 14.76 5.21 3.71
CA ALA A 177 14.79 6.67 3.81
C ALA A 177 15.96 7.19 4.65
N ARG A 178 16.34 6.50 5.74
CA ARG A 178 17.55 6.88 6.53
C ARG A 178 18.81 6.72 5.71
N ARG A 179 18.97 5.66 4.93
CA ARG A 179 20.14 5.46 4.04
C ARG A 179 20.20 6.54 2.95
N GLU A 180 19.05 6.96 2.39
CA GLU A 180 19.01 8.09 1.46
C GLU A 180 19.46 9.39 2.13
N ILE A 181 19.03 9.64 3.35
CA ILE A 181 19.47 10.80 4.16
C ILE A 181 20.97 10.75 4.42
N GLU A 182 21.51 9.60 4.81
CA GLU A 182 22.94 9.40 5.05
C GLU A 182 23.77 9.69 3.78
N ALA A 183 23.31 9.23 2.62
CA ALA A 183 23.95 9.51 1.34
C ALA A 183 23.94 11.01 0.99
N VAL A 184 22.84 11.71 1.28
CA VAL A 184 22.72 13.16 1.06
C VAL A 184 23.60 13.93 2.04
N LEU A 185 23.65 13.56 3.31
CA LEU A 185 24.47 14.23 4.33
C LEU A 185 25.96 13.99 4.13
N SER A 186 26.36 12.81 3.67
CA SER A 186 27.76 12.47 3.37
C SER A 186 28.25 13.03 2.04
N GLY A 187 27.35 13.54 1.18
CA GLY A 187 27.69 14.06 -0.16
C GLY A 187 27.86 12.97 -1.21
N GLN A 188 27.43 11.72 -0.96
CA GLN A 188 27.35 10.66 -1.97
C GLN A 188 26.21 10.92 -2.96
N ALA A 189 25.16 11.62 -2.52
CA ALA A 189 24.14 12.19 -3.36
C ALA A 189 23.92 13.66 -3.01
N ASP A 190 23.62 14.49 -4.02
CA ASP A 190 23.35 15.92 -3.83
C ASP A 190 21.93 16.17 -3.29
N ALA A 191 20.98 15.32 -3.72
CA ALA A 191 19.58 15.42 -3.31
C ALA A 191 18.92 14.04 -3.21
N GLY A 192 17.81 13.96 -2.44
CA GLY A 192 17.01 12.76 -2.22
C GLY A 192 15.52 13.06 -2.14
N LEU A 193 14.69 12.00 -2.14
CA LEU A 193 13.24 12.07 -1.99
C LEU A 193 12.82 11.48 -0.64
N LEU A 194 11.92 12.18 0.04
CA LEU A 194 11.27 11.68 1.23
C LEU A 194 9.75 11.77 1.09
N PHE A 195 9.04 10.75 1.57
CA PHE A 195 7.62 10.56 1.30
C PHE A 195 6.80 10.52 2.58
N GLY A 196 5.65 11.20 2.55
CA GLY A 196 4.62 11.13 3.57
C GLY A 196 5.07 11.55 4.97
N ALA A 197 4.34 11.12 5.98
CA ALA A 197 4.57 11.52 7.38
C ALA A 197 5.95 11.11 7.90
N LYS A 198 6.41 9.91 7.56
CA LYS A 198 7.75 9.43 7.96
C LYS A 198 8.86 10.23 7.28
N GLY A 199 8.65 10.64 6.05
CA GLY A 199 9.58 11.52 5.33
C GLY A 199 9.71 12.89 5.97
N LEU A 200 8.59 13.49 6.40
CA LEU A 200 8.57 14.78 7.13
C LEU A 200 9.33 14.69 8.45
N GLU A 201 9.03 13.67 9.27
CA GLU A 201 9.73 13.42 10.53
C GLU A 201 11.24 13.29 10.33
N LEU A 202 11.64 12.44 9.38
CA LEU A 202 13.06 12.15 9.14
C LEU A 202 13.81 13.36 8.56
N ALA A 203 13.20 14.14 7.65
CA ALA A 203 13.79 15.37 7.12
C ALA A 203 14.09 16.38 8.23
N ARG A 204 13.12 16.58 9.12
CA ARG A 204 13.23 17.47 10.27
C ARG A 204 14.29 16.98 11.26
N ALA A 205 14.30 15.69 11.62
CA ALA A 205 15.24 15.11 12.56
C ALA A 205 16.68 15.18 12.05
N ALA A 206 16.89 15.05 10.75
CA ALA A 206 18.21 15.11 10.11
C ALA A 206 18.68 16.55 9.77
N GLY A 207 17.85 17.57 9.98
CA GLY A 207 18.17 18.96 9.64
C GLY A 207 18.43 19.17 8.14
N LEU A 208 17.75 18.39 7.28
CA LEU A 208 17.90 18.53 5.84
C LEU A 208 17.23 19.81 5.34
N LYS A 209 17.83 20.42 4.31
CA LYS A 209 17.22 21.51 3.57
C LYS A 209 16.12 20.95 2.66
N VAL A 210 14.87 21.37 2.87
CA VAL A 210 13.77 21.08 1.95
C VAL A 210 13.88 22.05 0.78
N ILE A 211 14.16 21.51 -0.42
CA ILE A 211 14.28 22.28 -1.66
C ILE A 211 12.90 22.56 -2.25
N HIS A 212 12.02 21.55 -2.20
CA HIS A 212 10.63 21.67 -2.62
C HIS A 212 9.75 20.71 -1.87
N SER A 213 8.48 21.09 -1.67
CA SER A 213 7.46 20.26 -1.04
C SER A 213 6.22 20.22 -1.95
N PHE A 214 5.93 19.04 -2.48
CA PHE A 214 4.68 18.79 -3.18
C PHE A 214 3.63 18.35 -2.15
N THR A 215 2.61 19.19 -1.93
CA THR A 215 1.53 18.86 -0.98
C THR A 215 0.50 17.91 -1.60
N PRO A 216 -0.28 17.18 -0.80
CA PRO A 216 -1.33 16.29 -1.31
C PRO A 216 -2.30 16.97 -2.26
N GLU A 217 -2.69 18.21 -1.97
CA GLU A 217 -3.63 18.98 -2.77
C GLU A 217 -3.03 19.37 -4.12
N VAL A 218 -1.76 19.79 -4.15
CA VAL A 218 -1.05 20.12 -5.39
C VAL A 218 -0.96 18.89 -6.27
N ILE A 219 -0.52 17.74 -5.70
CA ILE A 219 -0.40 16.48 -6.44
C ILE A 219 -1.74 16.04 -7.00
N ARG A 220 -2.83 16.17 -6.23
CA ARG A 220 -4.16 15.75 -6.65
C ARG A 220 -4.72 16.60 -7.79
N ASN A 221 -4.44 17.89 -7.77
CA ASN A 221 -5.05 18.86 -8.67
C ASN A 221 -4.25 19.06 -9.97
N ASP A 222 -3.02 18.55 -10.05
CA ASP A 222 -2.17 18.65 -11.24
C ASP A 222 -1.91 17.25 -11.84
N PRO A 223 -2.51 16.93 -13.00
CA PRO A 223 -2.28 15.65 -13.70
C PRO A 223 -0.81 15.41 -14.07
N ALA A 224 -0.01 16.46 -14.27
CA ALA A 224 1.43 16.33 -14.55
C ALA A 224 2.19 15.70 -13.36
N LEU A 225 1.63 15.77 -12.16
CA LEU A 225 2.19 15.19 -10.94
C LEU A 225 1.67 13.77 -10.62
N SER A 226 1.00 13.12 -11.57
CA SER A 226 0.42 11.77 -11.35
C SER A 226 1.46 10.71 -10.97
N GLY A 227 2.73 10.88 -11.35
CA GLY A 227 3.81 9.98 -10.93
C GLY A 227 4.18 10.08 -9.44
N LEU A 228 3.72 11.13 -8.73
CA LEU A 228 3.88 11.29 -7.28
C LEU A 228 2.75 10.63 -6.47
N VAL A 229 1.68 10.20 -7.12
CA VAL A 229 0.56 9.50 -6.47
C VAL A 229 0.98 8.08 -6.12
N GLU A 230 0.78 7.68 -4.87
CA GLU A 230 0.94 6.28 -4.46
C GLU A 230 -0.31 5.49 -4.87
N LEU A 231 -0.18 4.68 -5.92
CA LEU A 231 -1.22 3.75 -6.33
C LEU A 231 -1.15 2.50 -5.46
N ARG A 232 -2.29 2.09 -4.93
CA ARG A 232 -2.45 0.87 -4.13
C ARG A 232 -3.46 -0.05 -4.78
N THR A 233 -3.30 -1.33 -4.56
CA THR A 233 -4.27 -2.35 -4.95
C THR A 233 -4.74 -3.12 -3.74
N LEU A 234 -6.00 -3.49 -3.75
CA LEU A 234 -6.53 -4.54 -2.90
C LEU A 234 -6.56 -5.83 -3.72
N THR A 235 -5.79 -6.81 -3.30
CA THR A 235 -5.67 -8.11 -3.96
C THR A 235 -5.99 -9.25 -3.00
N VAL A 236 -6.43 -10.38 -3.54
CA VAL A 236 -6.78 -11.58 -2.77
C VAL A 236 -6.17 -12.82 -3.43
N ASP A 237 -5.75 -13.79 -2.62
CA ASP A 237 -5.37 -15.12 -3.10
C ASP A 237 -6.54 -15.78 -3.85
N TYR A 238 -6.33 -16.18 -5.10
CA TYR A 238 -7.42 -16.63 -5.97
C TYR A 238 -8.13 -17.88 -5.47
N PRO A 239 -7.43 -18.96 -5.04
CA PRO A 239 -8.10 -20.12 -4.46
C PRO A 239 -8.94 -19.77 -3.22
N PHE A 240 -8.47 -18.81 -2.41
CA PHE A 240 -9.23 -18.36 -1.25
C PHE A 240 -10.51 -17.61 -1.66
N LEU A 241 -10.42 -16.75 -2.65
CA LEU A 241 -11.59 -16.03 -3.19
C LEU A 241 -12.66 -16.99 -3.68
N GLU A 242 -12.29 -17.98 -4.51
CA GLU A 242 -13.23 -18.96 -5.07
C GLU A 242 -13.94 -19.79 -3.99
N ALA A 243 -13.19 -20.17 -2.95
CA ALA A 243 -13.75 -20.96 -1.86
C ALA A 243 -14.53 -20.14 -0.81
N ASN A 244 -14.27 -18.83 -0.69
CA ASN A 244 -14.73 -18.01 0.43
C ASN A 244 -15.25 -16.63 -0.03
N GLU A 245 -15.93 -16.55 -1.16
CA GLU A 245 -16.42 -15.29 -1.74
C GLU A 245 -17.23 -14.45 -0.71
N ALA A 246 -18.05 -15.09 0.11
CA ALA A 246 -18.85 -14.41 1.12
C ALA A 246 -17.99 -13.75 2.23
N VAL A 247 -16.87 -14.38 2.62
CA VAL A 247 -15.92 -13.82 3.59
C VAL A 247 -15.22 -12.61 2.99
N VAL A 248 -14.71 -12.75 1.76
CA VAL A 248 -14.03 -11.67 1.03
C VAL A 248 -14.97 -10.48 0.84
N ALA A 249 -16.18 -10.74 0.52
CA ALA A 249 -17.23 -9.76 0.36
C ALA A 249 -17.55 -8.96 1.62
N ARG A 250 -17.63 -9.63 2.75
CA ARG A 250 -17.84 -8.96 4.06
C ARG A 250 -16.65 -8.07 4.39
N LEU A 251 -15.43 -8.55 4.13
CA LEU A 251 -14.23 -7.76 4.31
C LEU A 251 -14.23 -6.52 3.40
N LEU A 252 -14.59 -6.67 2.12
CA LEU A 252 -14.70 -5.57 1.16
C LEU A 252 -15.67 -4.49 1.64
N ARG A 253 -16.84 -4.88 2.16
CA ARG A 253 -17.80 -3.93 2.72
C ARG A 253 -17.21 -3.12 3.89
N GLN A 254 -16.45 -3.76 4.76
CA GLN A 254 -15.75 -3.04 5.82
C GLN A 254 -14.71 -2.07 5.25
N LEU A 255 -13.91 -2.53 4.29
CA LEU A 255 -12.85 -1.71 3.67
C LEU A 255 -13.41 -0.49 2.93
N THR A 256 -14.49 -0.66 2.17
CA THR A 256 -15.13 0.47 1.46
C THR A 256 -15.74 1.50 2.41
N SER A 257 -16.17 1.08 3.60
CA SER A 257 -16.70 2.01 4.63
C SER A 257 -15.61 2.86 5.32
N ALA A 258 -14.33 2.53 5.13
CA ALA A 258 -13.25 3.22 5.82
C ALA A 258 -13.12 4.70 5.43
N ALA A 259 -13.38 5.02 4.16
CA ALA A 259 -13.36 6.40 3.65
C ALA A 259 -14.45 7.26 4.27
N ASP A 260 -15.67 6.75 4.35
CA ASP A 260 -16.81 7.45 4.97
C ASP A 260 -16.57 7.66 6.46
N TRP A 261 -16.02 6.64 7.13
CA TRP A 261 -15.66 6.78 8.53
C TRP A 261 -14.56 7.84 8.73
N ALA A 262 -13.53 7.85 7.89
CA ALA A 262 -12.45 8.85 7.97
C ALA A 262 -12.96 10.27 7.71
N ALA A 263 -13.98 10.43 6.86
CA ALA A 263 -14.63 11.72 6.63
C ALA A 263 -15.43 12.20 7.85
N GLN A 264 -16.11 11.27 8.56
CA GLN A 264 -16.89 11.59 9.76
C GLN A 264 -16.01 11.83 10.99
N PHE A 265 -14.88 11.12 11.10
CA PHE A 265 -13.98 11.14 12.26
C PHE A 265 -12.52 11.43 11.86
N PRO A 266 -12.25 12.62 11.25
CA PRO A 266 -10.93 12.91 10.68
C PRO A 266 -9.81 12.97 11.74
N LYS A 267 -10.10 13.40 12.96
CA LYS A 267 -9.10 13.43 14.05
C LYS A 267 -8.71 12.04 14.50
N GLU A 268 -9.68 11.16 14.67
CA GLU A 268 -9.45 9.76 15.03
C GLU A 268 -8.73 9.03 13.90
N ALA A 269 -9.07 9.31 12.64
CA ALA A 269 -8.37 8.76 11.49
C ALA A 269 -6.89 9.17 11.48
N LEU A 270 -6.57 10.44 11.76
CA LEU A 270 -5.20 10.91 11.91
C LEU A 270 -4.43 10.18 13.01
N ASN A 271 -5.06 9.96 14.17
CA ASN A 271 -4.45 9.21 15.27
C ASN A 271 -4.09 7.77 14.84
N HIS A 272 -5.00 7.09 14.11
CA HIS A 272 -4.74 5.74 13.62
C HIS A 272 -3.65 5.72 12.52
N ILE A 273 -3.59 6.73 11.67
CA ILE A 273 -2.55 6.87 10.64
C ILE A 273 -1.19 7.11 11.31
N ALA A 274 -1.13 7.97 12.31
CA ALA A 274 0.08 8.26 13.08
C ALA A 274 0.60 7.01 13.80
N LEU A 275 -0.30 6.24 14.42
CA LEU A 275 0.01 4.96 15.06
C LEU A 275 0.56 3.95 14.02
N GLU A 276 -0.08 3.84 12.85
CA GLU A 276 0.33 2.95 11.77
C GLU A 276 1.72 3.29 11.24
N GLY A 277 1.99 4.57 11.01
CA GLY A 277 3.28 5.09 10.53
C GLY A 277 4.36 5.18 11.60
N LYS A 278 4.00 5.04 12.90
CA LYS A 278 4.87 5.34 14.05
C LYS A 278 5.49 6.73 13.94
N VAL A 279 4.64 7.72 13.76
CA VAL A 279 4.97 9.14 13.63
C VAL A 279 4.08 9.98 14.53
N GLU A 280 4.42 11.27 14.69
CA GLU A 280 3.57 12.22 15.40
C GLU A 280 2.29 12.53 14.58
N VAL A 281 1.19 12.81 15.28
CA VAL A 281 -0.09 13.16 14.63
C VAL A 281 0.05 14.41 13.76
N ALA A 282 0.89 15.35 14.15
CA ALA A 282 1.17 16.56 13.37
C ALA A 282 1.83 16.23 12.02
N ASP A 283 2.75 15.27 11.97
CA ASP A 283 3.38 14.81 10.72
C ASP A 283 2.37 14.07 9.83
N ALA A 284 1.49 13.27 10.42
CA ALA A 284 0.40 12.64 9.68
C ALA A 284 -0.57 13.68 9.10
N ALA A 285 -0.94 14.70 9.89
CA ALA A 285 -1.79 15.79 9.44
C ALA A 285 -1.15 16.58 8.28
N GLN A 286 0.13 16.90 8.38
CA GLN A 286 0.85 17.61 7.33
C GLN A 286 1.02 16.75 6.07
N ALA A 287 1.23 15.43 6.23
CA ALA A 287 1.49 14.53 5.12
C ALA A 287 0.27 14.24 4.26
N TYR A 288 -0.90 14.13 4.86
CA TYR A 288 -2.12 13.70 4.15
C TYR A 288 -3.17 14.81 4.03
N GLY A 289 -3.07 15.86 4.85
CA GLY A 289 -3.94 17.02 4.82
C GLY A 289 -5.44 16.67 4.84
N PRO A 290 -6.27 17.38 4.09
CA PRO A 290 -7.71 17.13 4.01
C PRO A 290 -8.06 15.90 3.14
N LEU A 291 -7.09 15.19 2.57
CA LEU A 291 -7.31 14.09 1.62
C LEU A 291 -7.35 12.71 2.29
N ILE A 292 -7.48 12.63 3.61
CA ILE A 292 -7.47 11.37 4.36
C ILE A 292 -8.59 10.44 3.90
N ASN A 293 -9.81 10.94 3.77
CA ASN A 293 -10.94 10.13 3.31
C ASN A 293 -10.75 9.67 1.85
N ALA A 294 -10.31 10.55 0.97
CA ALA A 294 -10.02 10.22 -0.42
C ALA A 294 -8.88 9.20 -0.52
N GLY A 295 -7.83 9.34 0.31
CA GLY A 295 -6.71 8.42 0.40
C GLY A 295 -7.08 7.05 1.00
N ALA A 296 -8.13 6.96 1.83
CA ALA A 296 -8.66 5.69 2.33
C ALA A 296 -9.63 5.00 1.36
N ALA A 297 -10.09 5.70 0.32
CA ALA A 297 -11.07 5.15 -0.62
C ALA A 297 -10.48 4.07 -1.52
N LEU A 298 -11.24 2.98 -1.66
CA LEU A 298 -10.99 1.88 -2.57
C LEU A 298 -12.14 1.77 -3.57
N GLY A 299 -11.84 1.53 -4.84
CA GLY A 299 -12.85 1.41 -5.89
C GLY A 299 -12.30 0.76 -7.15
N ALA A 300 -13.17 0.59 -8.13
CA ALA A 300 -12.86 0.00 -9.43
C ALA A 300 -13.42 0.84 -10.60
N GLU A 301 -13.59 2.13 -10.37
CA GLU A 301 -14.05 3.05 -11.40
C GLU A 301 -13.03 3.12 -12.54
N ASP A 302 -13.48 3.35 -13.76
CA ASP A 302 -12.66 3.34 -14.97
C ASP A 302 -11.41 4.21 -14.86
N TRP A 303 -11.50 5.36 -14.17
CA TRP A 303 -10.36 6.25 -14.02
C TRP A 303 -9.26 5.63 -13.14
N ARG A 304 -9.63 4.85 -12.10
CA ARG A 304 -8.67 4.14 -11.25
C ARG A 304 -7.97 3.02 -12.01
N LEU A 305 -8.72 2.29 -12.81
CA LEU A 305 -8.19 1.22 -13.65
C LEU A 305 -7.30 1.77 -14.77
N ARG A 306 -7.62 2.96 -15.32
CA ARG A 306 -6.73 3.66 -16.27
C ARG A 306 -5.40 4.05 -15.63
N ASP A 307 -5.41 4.59 -14.41
CA ASP A 307 -4.17 4.94 -13.71
C ASP A 307 -3.31 3.71 -13.41
N LEU A 308 -3.94 2.58 -13.07
CA LEU A 308 -3.26 1.31 -12.92
C LEU A 308 -2.67 0.80 -14.24
N GLN A 309 -3.38 0.98 -15.35
CA GLN A 309 -2.87 0.65 -16.69
C GLN A 309 -1.66 1.52 -17.05
N VAL A 310 -1.70 2.82 -16.79
CA VAL A 310 -0.55 3.73 -16.99
C VAL A 310 0.68 3.26 -16.19
N LEU A 311 0.48 2.81 -14.94
CA LEU A 311 1.57 2.23 -14.15
C LEU A 311 2.10 0.93 -14.77
N LEU A 312 1.22 0.05 -15.24
CA LEU A 312 1.61 -1.18 -15.93
C LEU A 312 2.44 -0.89 -17.18
N ASP A 313 2.01 0.05 -18.01
CA ASP A 313 2.71 0.44 -19.24
C ASP A 313 4.08 1.03 -18.92
N TRP A 314 4.18 1.84 -17.85
CA TRP A 314 5.44 2.38 -17.35
C TRP A 314 6.40 1.27 -16.87
N LEU A 315 5.89 0.24 -16.19
CA LEU A 315 6.68 -0.92 -15.73
C LEU A 315 7.17 -1.78 -16.93
N LYS A 316 6.32 -2.01 -17.92
CA LYS A 316 6.68 -2.71 -19.17
C LYS A 316 7.79 -1.99 -19.92
N LEU A 317 7.67 -0.67 -20.12
CA LEU A 317 8.68 0.13 -20.79
C LEU A 317 10.07 0.03 -20.14
N ARG A 318 10.12 -0.35 -18.86
CA ARG A 318 11.36 -0.54 -18.08
C ARG A 318 11.73 -2.00 -17.85
N HIS A 319 11.04 -2.92 -18.53
CA HIS A 319 11.25 -4.36 -18.38
C HIS A 319 11.16 -4.84 -16.92
N ALA A 320 10.38 -4.15 -16.09
CA ALA A 320 10.15 -4.52 -14.70
C ALA A 320 9.06 -5.60 -14.54
N VAL A 321 8.23 -5.75 -15.57
CA VAL A 321 7.24 -6.82 -15.74
C VAL A 321 7.22 -7.27 -17.19
N ASP A 322 6.66 -8.47 -17.44
CA ASP A 322 6.55 -9.03 -18.79
C ASP A 322 5.62 -8.20 -19.69
N ASP A 323 5.99 -8.00 -20.95
CA ASP A 323 5.22 -7.20 -21.91
C ASP A 323 3.84 -7.79 -22.20
N SER A 324 3.67 -9.11 -22.05
CA SER A 324 2.38 -9.80 -22.23
C SER A 324 1.41 -9.62 -21.07
N LEU A 325 1.86 -9.07 -19.93
CA LEU A 325 1.01 -8.91 -18.76
C LEU A 325 -0.23 -8.06 -19.07
N ASN A 326 -1.41 -8.57 -18.69
CA ASN A 326 -2.70 -7.95 -18.96
C ASN A 326 -3.53 -7.85 -17.67
N LEU A 327 -4.20 -6.70 -17.48
CA LEU A 327 -5.04 -6.48 -16.31
C LEU A 327 -6.37 -7.25 -16.36
N THR A 328 -6.93 -7.51 -17.57
CA THR A 328 -8.27 -8.08 -17.71
C THR A 328 -8.45 -9.42 -16.97
N PRO A 329 -7.58 -10.42 -17.11
CA PRO A 329 -7.74 -11.70 -16.40
C PRO A 329 -7.43 -11.58 -14.89
N TRP A 330 -6.79 -10.50 -14.46
CA TRP A 330 -6.50 -10.24 -13.06
C TRP A 330 -7.70 -9.67 -12.30
N GLN A 331 -8.58 -8.94 -12.99
CA GLN A 331 -9.69 -8.22 -12.39
C GLN A 331 -10.79 -9.16 -11.91
N ARG A 332 -11.22 -8.98 -10.67
CA ARG A 332 -12.43 -9.50 -10.04
C ARG A 332 -13.14 -8.36 -9.29
N THR A 333 -13.18 -7.21 -9.93
CA THR A 333 -13.83 -5.99 -9.40
C THR A 333 -15.35 -6.10 -9.37
N ASP A 334 -15.92 -7.09 -10.08
CA ASP A 334 -17.32 -7.51 -10.00
C ASP A 334 -17.75 -7.82 -8.56
N VAL A 335 -16.83 -8.35 -7.73
CA VAL A 335 -17.09 -8.64 -6.32
C VAL A 335 -17.43 -7.38 -5.52
N LEU A 336 -16.92 -6.19 -5.88
CA LEU A 336 -17.35 -4.91 -5.28
C LEU A 336 -18.82 -4.58 -5.58
N ASN A 337 -19.29 -4.87 -6.79
CA ASN A 337 -20.64 -4.54 -7.24
C ASN A 337 -21.71 -5.44 -6.62
N ILE A 338 -21.36 -6.69 -6.27
CA ILE A 338 -22.27 -7.64 -5.61
C ILE A 338 -22.76 -7.09 -4.26
N PHE A 339 -21.99 -6.21 -3.61
CA PHE A 339 -22.22 -5.74 -2.24
C PHE A 339 -22.58 -4.26 -2.11
N ALA A 340 -22.54 -3.50 -3.21
CA ALA A 340 -23.06 -2.13 -3.24
C ALA A 340 -24.60 -2.07 -3.17
N GLN A 341 -25.31 -3.21 -3.29
CA GLN A 341 -26.76 -3.31 -3.20
C GLN A 341 -27.18 -3.83 -1.81
N PRO A 342 -27.87 -3.04 -0.97
CA PRO A 342 -28.22 -3.44 0.42
C PRO A 342 -29.25 -4.58 0.51
N THR A 343 -29.93 -4.96 -0.56
CA THR A 343 -31.15 -5.77 -0.51
C THR A 343 -30.98 -7.26 -0.77
N ASP A 344 -29.85 -7.70 -1.33
CA ASP A 344 -29.75 -9.08 -1.83
C ASP A 344 -29.00 -10.07 -0.90
N ILE A 345 -28.36 -9.53 0.14
CA ILE A 345 -27.50 -10.33 1.02
C ILE A 345 -28.33 -11.32 1.88
N LYS A 346 -29.49 -10.88 2.35
CA LYS A 346 -30.37 -11.74 3.18
C LYS A 346 -30.96 -12.92 2.41
N GLU A 347 -31.24 -12.75 1.12
CA GLU A 347 -31.77 -13.83 0.28
C GLU A 347 -30.68 -14.83 -0.16
N LYS A 348 -29.47 -14.35 -0.46
CA LYS A 348 -28.35 -15.23 -0.84
C LYS A 348 -27.87 -16.08 0.35
N TYR A 349 -27.86 -15.55 1.56
CA TYR A 349 -27.59 -16.31 2.79
C TYR A 349 -28.68 -17.32 3.14
N LYS A 350 -29.94 -17.05 2.80
CA LYS A 350 -31.01 -18.04 2.93
C LYS A 350 -30.80 -19.25 2.01
N ARG A 351 -30.28 -19.06 0.82
CA ARG A 351 -30.00 -20.14 -0.15
C ARG A 351 -28.81 -21.01 0.23
N LEU A 352 -27.80 -20.44 0.92
CA LEU A 352 -26.63 -21.18 1.39
C LEU A 352 -26.92 -22.02 2.65
N ASN A 353 -27.90 -21.64 3.46
CA ASN A 353 -28.30 -22.38 4.69
C ASN A 353 -29.41 -23.43 4.45
N VAL A 354 -29.83 -23.65 3.20
CA VAL A 354 -30.84 -24.68 2.84
C VAL A 354 -30.21 -25.97 2.30
N VAL A 355 -28.87 -26.03 2.21
CA VAL A 355 -28.13 -27.23 1.82
C VAL A 355 -27.19 -27.60 2.97
N ALA A 356 -27.77 -27.97 4.11
CA ALA A 356 -27.12 -28.67 5.22
C ALA A 356 -28.09 -29.70 5.81
#